data_cef999435d1fff0656a77541c919781f
#
_entry.id   cef999435d1fff0656a77541c919781f
#
_cell.length_a   1.000
_cell.length_b   1.000
_cell.length_c   1.000
_cell.angle_alpha   90.00
_cell.angle_beta   90.00
_cell.angle_gamma   90.00
#
_symmetry.space_group_name_H-M   'P 1'
#
loop_
_entity.id
_entity.type
_entity.pdbx_description
1 polymer ?
#
loop_
_entity_poly.entity_id
_entity_poly.type
_entity_poly.pdbx_seq_one_letter_code
_entity_poly.pdbx_strand_id
1 'polypeptide(L)'
;MTLFGAAAVGALMTATVVATPLAAQSKSVKAMAAPAPVLIGGWSGTATVPLPDSVIVVPVLYTFTPSGTTISGQAMVPGQGTGPISNVVLTGRQVRFRVTAPEGKLLEHQGTFGADGTIEGMVNLDNQPIAKFKIAPRKDSKSLPKK
;
A
#
# COMPACT_ATOMS: atom_id res chain seq x y z
N MET A 1 -7.74 84.42 1.55
CA MET A 1 -7.71 84.79 2.97
C MET A 1 -7.83 83.54 3.81
N THR A 2 -6.73 83.19 4.48
CA THR A 2 -6.60 82.31 5.66
C THR A 2 -7.03 80.84 5.48
N LEU A 3 -6.10 79.99 5.45
CA LEU A 3 -5.11 79.50 6.41
C LEU A 3 -5.58 78.37 7.32
N PHE A 4 -4.69 77.44 7.42
CA PHE A 4 -4.44 76.43 8.48
C PHE A 4 -5.16 75.13 8.24
N GLY A 5 -4.52 74.08 8.26
CA GLY A 5 -3.21 73.70 8.78
C GLY A 5 -3.32 72.34 9.41
N ALA A 6 -2.24 71.72 9.27
CA ALA A 6 -1.73 70.74 10.22
C ALA A 6 -2.18 69.30 10.18
N ALA A 7 -1.24 68.59 9.83
CA ALA A 7 -0.49 67.61 10.60
C ALA A 7 -1.04 66.20 10.52
N ALA A 8 -0.42 65.52 9.61
CA ALA A 8 -0.35 64.05 9.60
C ALA A 8 0.46 63.59 10.81
N VAL A 9 -0.09 62.70 11.55
CA VAL A 9 0.70 61.79 12.40
C VAL A 9 0.60 60.42 11.78
N GLY A 10 1.67 60.03 11.15
CA GLY A 10 1.85 58.66 10.66
C GLY A 10 1.99 57.71 11.83
N ALA A 11 1.10 56.80 11.91
CA ALA A 11 1.32 55.60 12.70
C ALA A 11 1.90 54.53 11.77
N LEU A 12 3.19 54.36 11.88
CA LEU A 12 3.93 53.26 11.30
C LEU A 12 3.51 51.99 12.10
N MET A 13 2.55 51.25 11.61
CA MET A 13 2.33 49.93 12.10
C MET A 13 3.33 49.00 11.41
N THR A 14 4.41 48.70 12.09
CA THR A 14 5.29 47.60 11.78
C THR A 14 4.54 46.33 12.07
N ALA A 15 3.96 45.75 11.03
CA ALA A 15 3.48 44.38 11.08
C ALA A 15 4.72 43.48 11.19
N THR A 16 5.03 43.05 12.39
CA THR A 16 5.94 41.97 12.64
C THR A 16 5.25 40.71 12.14
N VAL A 17 5.57 40.33 10.92
CA VAL A 17 5.24 38.97 10.41
C VAL A 17 6.09 38.00 11.22
N VAL A 18 5.49 37.42 12.23
CA VAL A 18 6.07 36.24 12.89
C VAL A 18 5.98 35.09 11.88
N ALA A 19 7.06 34.96 11.12
CA ALA A 19 7.26 33.76 10.34
C ALA A 19 7.43 32.59 11.32
N THR A 20 6.37 31.87 11.56
CA THR A 20 6.46 30.58 12.22
C THR A 20 7.27 29.65 11.32
N PRO A 21 8.42 29.14 11.78
CA PRO A 21 9.19 28.21 10.97
C PRO A 21 8.41 26.90 10.84
N LEU A 22 7.88 26.66 9.66
CA LEU A 22 7.24 25.38 9.28
C LEU A 22 8.27 24.23 9.15
N ALA A 23 9.47 24.43 9.66
CA ALA A 23 10.58 23.51 9.48
C ALA A 23 10.60 22.34 10.49
N ALA A 24 9.72 22.34 11.49
CA ALA A 24 9.78 21.35 12.55
C ALA A 24 9.09 20.00 12.21
N GLN A 25 8.33 19.93 11.11
CA GLN A 25 7.56 18.74 10.79
C GLN A 25 8.29 17.73 9.89
N SER A 26 9.37 18.11 9.24
CA SER A 26 10.10 17.21 8.34
C SER A 26 11.10 16.31 9.04
N LYS A 27 11.46 16.58 10.28
CA LYS A 27 12.45 15.77 11.03
C LYS A 27 11.89 14.50 11.67
N SER A 28 10.61 14.48 11.98
CA SER A 28 10.01 13.30 12.64
C SER A 28 9.70 12.14 11.69
N VAL A 29 9.56 12.41 10.40
CA VAL A 29 9.27 11.39 9.38
C VAL A 29 10.52 10.59 9.00
N LYS A 30 11.69 11.17 9.13
CA LYS A 30 12.96 10.54 8.72
C LYS A 30 13.54 9.58 9.76
N ALA A 31 13.19 9.74 11.03
CA ALA A 31 13.67 8.89 12.13
C ALA A 31 12.89 7.58 12.29
N MET A 32 11.76 7.43 11.63
CA MET A 32 10.85 6.29 11.71
C MET A 32 10.77 5.51 10.40
N ALA A 33 11.76 5.60 9.53
CA ALA A 33 11.81 4.80 8.32
C ALA A 33 12.02 3.33 8.70
N ALA A 34 10.93 2.61 8.88
CA ALA A 34 10.95 1.16 8.90
C ALA A 34 11.60 0.67 7.59
N PRO A 35 12.42 -0.39 7.63
CA PRO A 35 12.98 -0.96 6.41
C PRO A 35 11.86 -1.23 5.41
N ALA A 36 12.13 -0.97 4.13
CA ALA A 36 11.15 -1.19 3.07
C ALA A 36 10.65 -2.65 3.14
N PRO A 37 9.35 -2.88 3.10
CA PRO A 37 8.82 -4.22 3.17
C PRO A 37 9.28 -5.04 1.97
N VAL A 38 9.67 -6.29 2.20
CA VAL A 38 10.11 -7.22 1.16
C VAL A 38 8.94 -8.08 0.74
N LEU A 39 8.51 -7.93 -0.50
CA LEU A 39 7.42 -8.71 -1.08
C LEU A 39 7.89 -10.06 -1.65
N ILE A 40 9.16 -10.16 -2.04
CA ILE A 40 9.73 -11.35 -2.69
C ILE A 40 9.64 -12.57 -1.76
N GLY A 41 9.21 -13.68 -2.31
CA GLY A 41 9.11 -14.96 -1.60
C GLY A 41 7.69 -15.52 -1.59
N GLY A 42 7.49 -16.55 -0.78
CA GLY A 42 6.19 -17.20 -0.62
C GLY A 42 5.35 -16.55 0.46
N TRP A 43 4.07 -16.41 0.18
CA TRP A 43 3.06 -15.87 1.07
C TRP A 43 1.89 -16.81 1.18
N SER A 44 1.27 -16.90 2.33
CA SER A 44 0.08 -17.72 2.53
C SER A 44 -0.92 -17.00 3.44
N GLY A 45 -2.18 -17.27 3.22
CA GLY A 45 -3.24 -16.68 4.02
C GLY A 45 -4.62 -17.08 3.55
N THR A 46 -5.55 -16.18 3.72
CA THR A 46 -6.96 -16.40 3.40
C THR A 46 -7.55 -15.22 2.65
N ALA A 47 -8.47 -15.51 1.76
CA ALA A 47 -9.39 -14.56 1.17
C ALA A 47 -10.80 -14.82 1.72
N THR A 48 -11.45 -13.76 2.15
CA THR A 48 -12.78 -13.80 2.74
C THR A 48 -13.77 -13.19 1.76
N VAL A 49 -14.68 -14.00 1.23
CA VAL A 49 -15.71 -13.57 0.29
C VAL A 49 -17.02 -13.40 1.05
N PRO A 50 -17.55 -12.20 1.21
CA PRO A 50 -18.86 -11.99 1.81
C PRO A 50 -19.96 -12.44 0.84
N LEU A 51 -20.89 -13.23 1.34
CA LEU A 51 -22.15 -13.57 0.68
C LEU A 51 -23.33 -12.97 1.47
N PRO A 52 -24.52 -12.86 0.87
CA PRO A 52 -25.67 -12.27 1.56
C PRO A 52 -25.98 -12.86 2.94
N ASP A 53 -25.85 -14.19 3.06
CA ASP A 53 -26.20 -14.91 4.29
C ASP A 53 -25.03 -15.67 4.94
N SER A 54 -23.83 -15.54 4.40
CA SER A 54 -22.66 -16.30 4.86
C SER A 54 -21.35 -15.64 4.45
N VAL A 55 -20.27 -16.24 4.90
CA VAL A 55 -18.90 -15.84 4.55
C VAL A 55 -18.13 -17.08 4.12
N ILE A 56 -17.51 -17.02 2.96
CA ILE A 56 -16.61 -18.07 2.50
C ILE A 56 -15.18 -17.63 2.76
N VAL A 57 -14.41 -18.49 3.44
CA VAL A 57 -12.98 -18.31 3.66
C VAL A 57 -12.23 -19.28 2.76
N VAL A 58 -11.41 -18.73 1.87
CA VAL A 58 -10.64 -19.49 0.88
C VAL A 58 -9.16 -19.36 1.21
N PRO A 59 -8.43 -20.47 1.37
CA PRO A 59 -6.98 -20.41 1.50
C PRO A 59 -6.35 -19.91 0.19
N VAL A 60 -5.34 -19.05 0.31
CA VAL A 60 -4.62 -18.51 -0.84
C VAL A 60 -3.11 -18.59 -0.62
N LEU A 61 -2.40 -18.86 -1.68
CA LEU A 61 -0.94 -18.93 -1.71
C LEU A 61 -0.45 -18.00 -2.81
N TYR A 62 0.51 -17.16 -2.47
CA TYR A 62 1.18 -16.29 -3.44
C TYR A 62 2.68 -16.54 -3.42
N THR A 63 3.28 -16.51 -4.58
CA THR A 63 4.73 -16.56 -4.72
C THR A 63 5.16 -15.39 -5.59
N PHE A 64 5.98 -14.53 -5.04
CA PHE A 64 6.54 -13.37 -5.75
C PHE A 64 7.99 -13.61 -6.06
N THR A 65 8.36 -13.41 -7.31
CA THR A 65 9.72 -13.60 -7.80
C THR A 65 10.22 -12.35 -8.53
N PRO A 66 11.49 -11.99 -8.38
CA PRO A 66 12.05 -10.89 -9.17
C PRO A 66 12.13 -11.28 -10.64
N SER A 67 11.75 -10.35 -11.51
CA SER A 67 11.83 -10.50 -12.95
C SER A 67 12.43 -9.23 -13.56
N GLY A 68 13.77 -9.20 -13.65
CA GLY A 68 14.48 -7.99 -14.03
C GLY A 68 14.26 -6.86 -13.03
N THR A 69 13.72 -5.74 -13.48
CA THR A 69 13.36 -4.58 -12.65
C THR A 69 11.94 -4.64 -12.09
N THR A 70 11.20 -5.69 -12.44
CA THR A 70 9.81 -5.89 -12.03
C THR A 70 9.67 -7.09 -11.09
N ILE A 71 8.50 -7.25 -10.53
CA ILE A 71 8.13 -8.42 -9.74
C ILE A 71 7.00 -9.13 -10.47
N SER A 72 7.13 -10.43 -10.60
CA SER A 72 6.10 -11.31 -11.11
C SER A 72 5.80 -12.42 -10.11
N GLY A 73 4.94 -13.34 -10.44
CA GLY A 73 4.69 -14.45 -9.54
C GLY A 73 3.49 -15.30 -9.95
N GLN A 74 3.06 -16.10 -9.01
CA GLN A 74 1.88 -16.95 -9.14
C GLN A 74 1.01 -16.87 -7.89
N ALA A 75 -0.29 -16.89 -8.10
CA ALA A 75 -1.29 -17.08 -7.08
C ALA A 75 -1.90 -18.49 -7.23
N MET A 76 -2.09 -19.16 -6.13
CA MET A 76 -2.71 -20.47 -6.09
C MET A 76 -3.85 -20.48 -5.08
N VAL A 77 -4.99 -20.99 -5.50
CA VAL A 77 -6.12 -21.32 -4.63
C VAL A 77 -6.26 -22.83 -4.64
N PRO A 78 -5.95 -23.52 -3.53
CA PRO A 78 -6.06 -24.98 -3.47
C PRO A 78 -7.45 -25.46 -3.88
N GLY A 79 -7.50 -26.39 -4.83
CA GLY A 79 -8.76 -26.92 -5.38
C GLY A 79 -9.43 -26.08 -6.46
N GLN A 80 -8.95 -24.86 -6.74
CA GLN A 80 -9.51 -24.01 -7.79
C GLN A 80 -8.54 -23.73 -8.93
N GLY A 81 -7.25 -23.69 -8.65
CA GLY A 81 -6.23 -23.51 -9.68
C GLY A 81 -5.15 -22.48 -9.34
N THR A 82 -4.35 -22.22 -10.35
CA THR A 82 -3.22 -21.30 -10.28
C THR A 82 -3.35 -20.23 -11.36
N GLY A 83 -3.02 -19.00 -11.01
CA GLY A 83 -3.01 -17.89 -11.96
C GLY A 83 -1.73 -17.04 -11.85
N PRO A 84 -1.26 -16.47 -12.96
CA PRO A 84 -0.10 -15.61 -12.95
C PRO A 84 -0.39 -14.29 -12.22
N ILE A 85 0.63 -13.78 -11.54
CA ILE A 85 0.64 -12.44 -10.94
C ILE A 85 1.37 -11.50 -11.88
N SER A 86 0.78 -10.36 -12.14
CA SER A 86 1.33 -9.31 -12.99
C SER A 86 1.11 -7.92 -12.39
N ASN A 87 1.75 -6.90 -12.99
CA ASN A 87 1.58 -5.49 -12.60
C ASN A 87 1.77 -5.24 -11.10
N VAL A 88 2.81 -5.83 -10.53
CA VAL A 88 3.13 -5.64 -9.12
C VAL A 88 3.73 -4.26 -8.92
N VAL A 89 3.09 -3.45 -8.09
CA VAL A 89 3.55 -2.11 -7.72
C VAL A 89 3.62 -2.03 -6.20
N LEU A 90 4.77 -1.62 -5.71
CA LEU A 90 5.01 -1.40 -4.29
C LEU A 90 5.32 0.08 -4.07
N THR A 91 4.49 0.75 -3.28
CA THR A 91 4.66 2.16 -2.95
C THR A 91 4.60 2.34 -1.44
N GLY A 92 5.76 2.55 -0.81
CA GLY A 92 5.85 2.58 0.65
C GLY A 92 5.38 1.26 1.26
N ARG A 93 4.29 1.29 1.98
CA ARG A 93 3.66 0.10 2.58
C ARG A 93 2.45 -0.43 1.78
N GLN A 94 2.12 0.21 0.69
CA GLN A 94 1.01 -0.23 -0.17
C GLN A 94 1.53 -1.14 -1.27
N VAL A 95 0.81 -2.21 -1.52
CA VAL A 95 1.07 -3.14 -2.61
C VAL A 95 -0.16 -3.28 -3.47
N ARG A 96 0.05 -3.28 -4.78
CA ARG A 96 -0.96 -3.58 -5.79
C ARG A 96 -0.42 -4.63 -6.74
N PHE A 97 -1.24 -5.57 -7.10
CA PHE A 97 -0.93 -6.55 -8.12
C PHE A 97 -2.19 -7.11 -8.75
N ARG A 98 -2.05 -7.69 -9.93
CA ARG A 98 -3.14 -8.36 -10.64
C ARG A 98 -2.90 -9.85 -10.70
N VAL A 99 -3.93 -10.60 -10.48
CA VAL A 99 -3.96 -12.05 -10.64
C VAL A 99 -4.93 -12.39 -11.76
N THR A 100 -4.47 -13.17 -12.73
CA THR A 100 -5.35 -13.72 -13.75
C THR A 100 -5.91 -15.04 -13.24
N ALA A 101 -7.21 -15.10 -12.99
CA ALA A 101 -7.88 -16.33 -12.59
C ALA A 101 -7.86 -17.36 -13.76
N PRO A 102 -7.98 -18.66 -13.48
CA PRO A 102 -8.01 -19.69 -14.52
C PRO A 102 -9.06 -19.47 -15.61
N GLU A 103 -10.14 -18.80 -15.28
CA GLU A 103 -11.23 -18.42 -16.19
C GLU A 103 -10.95 -17.11 -16.98
N GLY A 104 -9.75 -16.55 -16.88
CA GLY A 104 -9.32 -15.36 -17.60
C GLY A 104 -9.73 -14.03 -16.97
N LYS A 105 -10.41 -14.05 -15.83
CA LYS A 105 -10.78 -12.82 -15.11
C LYS A 105 -9.57 -12.19 -14.44
N LEU A 106 -9.47 -10.87 -14.49
CA LEU A 106 -8.43 -10.11 -13.83
C LEU A 106 -8.90 -9.66 -12.43
N LEU A 107 -8.23 -10.16 -11.42
CA LEU A 107 -8.47 -9.81 -10.03
C LEU A 107 -7.41 -8.79 -9.59
N GLU A 108 -7.83 -7.60 -9.25
CA GLU A 108 -6.93 -6.56 -8.74
C GLU A 108 -6.85 -6.64 -7.22
N HIS A 109 -5.65 -6.85 -6.71
CA HIS A 109 -5.36 -6.90 -5.29
C HIS A 109 -4.76 -5.57 -4.84
N GLN A 110 -5.31 -4.99 -3.80
CA GLN A 110 -4.79 -3.79 -3.16
C GLN A 110 -4.65 -4.06 -1.68
N GLY A 111 -3.44 -3.98 -1.17
CA GLY A 111 -3.16 -4.27 0.24
C GLY A 111 -2.17 -3.31 0.87
N THR A 112 -2.05 -3.41 2.17
CA THR A 112 -1.12 -2.63 2.97
C THR A 112 -0.35 -3.58 3.90
N PHE A 113 0.96 -3.37 4.00
CA PHE A 113 1.78 -4.07 4.97
C PHE A 113 1.46 -3.61 6.38
N GLY A 114 1.11 -4.55 7.24
CA GLY A 114 0.96 -4.33 8.66
C GLY A 114 2.30 -4.24 9.40
N ALA A 115 2.25 -3.81 10.66
CA ALA A 115 3.43 -3.74 11.52
C ALA A 115 4.02 -5.12 11.82
N ASP A 116 3.23 -6.17 11.76
CA ASP A 116 3.59 -7.59 11.94
C ASP A 116 4.15 -8.25 10.67
N GLY A 117 4.28 -7.50 9.57
CA GLY A 117 4.76 -8.01 8.28
C GLY A 117 3.69 -8.74 7.46
N THR A 118 2.44 -8.76 7.89
CA THR A 118 1.32 -9.28 7.09
C THR A 118 0.85 -8.26 6.07
N ILE A 119 0.16 -8.72 5.04
CA ILE A 119 -0.52 -7.85 4.07
C ILE A 119 -2.02 -8.09 4.20
N GLU A 120 -2.75 -7.02 4.41
CA GLU A 120 -4.22 -7.03 4.44
C GLU A 120 -4.76 -6.10 3.36
N GLY A 121 -5.82 -6.51 2.70
CA GLY A 121 -6.38 -5.68 1.65
C GLY A 121 -7.66 -6.22 1.04
N MET A 122 -7.96 -5.68 -0.12
CA MET A 122 -9.16 -5.98 -0.88
C MET A 122 -8.80 -6.61 -2.23
N VAL A 123 -9.65 -7.51 -2.67
CA VAL A 123 -9.65 -8.04 -4.03
C VAL A 123 -10.82 -7.43 -4.78
N ASN A 124 -10.53 -6.82 -5.90
CA ASN A 124 -11.52 -6.20 -6.77
C ASN A 124 -11.63 -6.98 -8.08
N LEU A 125 -12.84 -7.11 -8.56
CA LEU A 125 -13.16 -7.58 -9.90
C LEU A 125 -13.97 -6.49 -10.60
N ASP A 126 -13.49 -6.02 -11.75
CA ASP A 126 -14.13 -4.93 -12.51
C ASP A 126 -14.41 -3.66 -11.64
N ASN A 127 -13.44 -3.30 -10.81
CA ASN A 127 -13.52 -2.18 -9.84
C ASN A 127 -14.55 -2.39 -8.71
N GLN A 128 -15.09 -3.59 -8.56
CA GLN A 128 -15.98 -3.95 -7.47
C GLN A 128 -15.24 -4.78 -6.41
N PRO A 129 -15.27 -4.41 -5.14
CA PRO A 129 -14.67 -5.21 -4.09
C PRO A 129 -15.46 -6.52 -3.90
N ILE A 130 -14.79 -7.65 -4.12
CA ILE A 130 -15.41 -8.97 -4.05
C ILE A 130 -14.94 -9.79 -2.85
N ALA A 131 -13.76 -9.48 -2.31
CA ALA A 131 -13.20 -10.23 -1.19
C ALA A 131 -12.22 -9.35 -0.40
N LYS A 132 -11.99 -9.75 0.84
CA LYS A 132 -10.87 -9.26 1.65
C LYS A 132 -9.82 -10.35 1.72
N PHE A 133 -8.54 -9.98 1.71
CA PHE A 133 -7.47 -10.95 1.89
C PHE A 133 -6.52 -10.52 3.00
N LYS A 134 -5.96 -11.52 3.65
CA LYS A 134 -4.89 -11.38 4.62
C LYS A 134 -3.87 -12.47 4.39
N ILE A 135 -2.62 -12.08 4.17
CA ILE A 135 -1.52 -12.98 3.90
C ILE A 135 -0.31 -12.66 4.77
N ALA A 136 0.47 -13.67 5.08
CA ALA A 136 1.70 -13.57 5.84
C ALA A 136 2.83 -14.28 5.08
N PRO A 137 4.10 -13.86 5.29
CA PRO A 137 5.23 -14.55 4.70
C PRO A 137 5.30 -16.00 5.20
N ARG A 138 5.54 -16.92 4.29
CA ARG A 138 5.72 -18.34 4.64
C ARG A 138 7.09 -18.52 5.26
N LYS A 139 7.14 -19.18 6.41
CA LYS A 139 8.38 -19.47 7.11
C LYS A 139 9.27 -20.47 6.35
N ASP A 140 8.70 -21.17 5.38
CA ASP A 140 9.37 -22.23 4.62
C ASP A 140 10.07 -21.72 3.34
N SER A 141 10.07 -20.42 3.10
CA SER A 141 10.82 -19.83 1.97
C SER A 141 12.33 -19.68 2.27
N LYS A 142 12.86 -20.49 3.18
CA LYS A 142 14.27 -20.61 3.37
C LYS A 142 14.84 -21.34 2.14
N SER A 143 15.31 -20.51 1.19
CA SER A 143 16.21 -20.88 0.08
C SER A 143 16.26 -22.37 -0.28
N LEU A 144 15.70 -22.68 -1.45
CA LEU A 144 16.10 -23.89 -2.19
C LEU A 144 17.64 -23.91 -2.24
N PRO A 145 18.28 -25.00 -1.79
CA PRO A 145 19.71 -25.12 -1.97
C PRO A 145 19.99 -25.10 -3.47
N LYS A 146 20.86 -24.19 -3.88
CA LYS A 146 21.46 -24.25 -5.21
C LYS A 146 22.13 -25.60 -5.35
N LYS A 147 21.61 -26.42 -6.25
CA LYS A 147 22.40 -27.51 -6.83
C LYS A 147 23.36 -26.95 -7.82
#